data_9a49c04845cd349b2510f00fde33de54
#
_entry.id   9a49c04845cd349b2510f00fde33de54
#
_cell.length_a   1.000
_cell.length_b   1.000
_cell.length_c   1.000
_cell.angle_alpha   90.00
_cell.angle_beta   90.00
_cell.angle_gamma   90.00
#
_symmetry.space_group_name_H-M   'P 1'
#
loop_
_entity.id
_entity.type
_entity.pdbx_description
1 polymer ?
#
loop_
_entity_poly.entity_id
_entity_poly.type
_entity_poly.pdbx_seq_one_letter_code
_entity_poly.pdbx_strand_id
1 'polypeptide(L)'
;MAKAFCIESIIVDTGIIYALADRTDRWHKQSADFISTFTGKLVVPITVVPEAAYMLNTHLGQDAELSFLSALLEGGITVEPCSLADLNRSSEILGTYADANIGLVDASIMAIAERLKITKMLTCDRRHFSLLRPKHCRTFELYP
;
A
#
# COMPACT_ATOMS: atom_id res chain seq x y z
N MET A 1 18.49 29.74 -2.70
CA MET A 1 18.29 28.31 -3.02
C MET A 1 16.88 27.92 -2.65
N ALA A 2 16.08 27.55 -3.62
CA ALA A 2 14.77 26.99 -3.36
C ALA A 2 14.99 25.62 -2.66
N LYS A 3 14.51 25.48 -1.41
CA LYS A 3 14.38 24.16 -0.81
C LYS A 3 13.44 23.37 -1.72
N ALA A 4 13.94 22.30 -2.35
CA ALA A 4 13.08 21.35 -3.01
C ALA A 4 12.07 20.87 -1.96
N PHE A 5 10.81 21.25 -2.11
CA PHE A 5 9.72 20.70 -1.32
C PHE A 5 9.64 19.23 -1.69
N CYS A 6 10.22 18.39 -0.87
CA CYS A 6 10.06 16.94 -1.02
C CYS A 6 8.61 16.63 -0.68
N ILE A 7 7.80 16.36 -1.70
CA ILE A 7 6.40 15.95 -1.49
C ILE A 7 6.44 14.63 -0.72
N GLU A 8 5.80 14.62 0.44
CA GLU A 8 5.68 13.42 1.26
C GLU A 8 4.93 12.33 0.50
N SER A 9 5.48 11.12 0.50
CA SER A 9 4.85 9.95 -0.12
C SER A 9 4.45 8.93 0.94
N ILE A 10 3.32 8.27 0.72
CA ILE A 10 2.85 7.16 1.53
C ILE A 10 2.51 5.98 0.62
N ILE A 11 2.94 4.78 1.00
CA ILE A 11 2.62 3.57 0.25
C ILE A 11 1.35 2.93 0.81
N VAL A 12 0.47 2.48 -0.07
CA VAL A 12 -0.90 2.04 0.28
C VAL A 12 -1.00 0.53 0.13
N ASP A 13 -1.47 -0.12 1.19
CA ASP A 13 -1.76 -1.56 1.23
C ASP A 13 -3.20 -1.87 0.77
N THR A 14 -3.42 -3.12 0.39
CA THR A 14 -4.70 -3.62 -0.12
C THR A 14 -5.88 -3.38 0.82
N GLY A 15 -5.71 -3.62 2.11
CA GLY A 15 -6.79 -3.50 3.10
C GLY A 15 -7.38 -2.09 3.22
N ILE A 16 -6.59 -1.06 2.96
CA ILE A 16 -7.06 0.33 2.94
C ILE A 16 -8.00 0.58 1.77
N ILE A 17 -7.67 0.05 0.60
CA ILE A 17 -8.51 0.19 -0.60
C ILE A 17 -9.88 -0.44 -0.34
N TYR A 18 -9.89 -1.63 0.24
CA TYR A 18 -11.14 -2.29 0.63
C TYR A 18 -11.92 -1.48 1.66
N ALA A 19 -11.26 -1.02 2.73
CA ALA A 19 -11.88 -0.24 3.80
C ALA A 19 -12.51 1.07 3.29
N LEU A 20 -11.89 1.73 2.32
CA LEU A 20 -12.45 2.93 1.69
C LEU A 20 -13.73 2.65 0.91
N ALA A 21 -13.83 1.48 0.29
CA ALA A 21 -15.00 1.07 -0.51
C ALA A 21 -16.14 0.52 0.35
N ASP A 22 -15.85 -0.12 1.48
CA ASP A 22 -16.83 -0.74 2.35
C ASP A 22 -17.13 0.14 3.58
N ARG A 23 -18.25 0.85 3.55
CA ARG A 23 -18.68 1.74 4.64
C ARG A 23 -18.91 1.03 5.97
N THR A 24 -19.08 -0.28 5.97
CA THR A 24 -19.28 -1.10 7.17
C THR A 24 -17.97 -1.63 7.74
N ASP A 25 -16.87 -1.48 7.01
CA ASP A 25 -15.55 -1.89 7.49
C ASP A 25 -15.11 -1.04 8.70
N ARG A 26 -14.53 -1.71 9.70
CA ARG A 26 -14.09 -1.03 10.94
C ARG A 26 -13.03 0.05 10.70
N TRP A 27 -12.27 -0.04 9.61
CA TRP A 27 -11.24 0.94 9.25
C TRP A 27 -11.72 2.02 8.29
N HIS A 28 -12.99 1.94 7.85
CA HIS A 28 -13.52 2.86 6.85
C HIS A 28 -13.36 4.32 7.27
N LYS A 29 -13.89 4.67 8.45
CA LYS A 29 -13.89 6.07 8.91
C LYS A 29 -12.47 6.62 9.03
N GLN A 30 -11.57 5.89 9.68
CA GLN A 30 -10.19 6.33 9.90
C GLN A 30 -9.43 6.47 8.59
N SER A 31 -9.64 5.55 7.65
CA SER A 31 -9.01 5.59 6.33
C SER A 31 -9.53 6.76 5.50
N ALA A 32 -10.84 6.99 5.49
CA ALA A 32 -11.46 8.11 4.79
C ALA A 32 -11.01 9.47 5.37
N ASP A 33 -10.99 9.60 6.69
CA ASP A 33 -10.53 10.82 7.38
C ASP A 33 -9.05 11.09 7.05
N PHE A 34 -8.20 10.07 7.04
CA PHE A 34 -6.80 10.21 6.69
C PHE A 34 -6.62 10.70 5.24
N ILE A 35 -7.27 10.03 4.28
CA ILE A 35 -7.18 10.39 2.86
C ILE A 35 -7.67 11.82 2.62
N SER A 36 -8.75 12.24 3.29
CA SER A 36 -9.31 13.59 3.11
C SER A 36 -8.38 14.72 3.54
N THR A 37 -7.46 14.45 4.45
CA THR A 37 -6.52 15.44 5.00
C THR A 37 -5.08 15.29 4.49
N PHE A 38 -4.74 14.14 3.88
CA PHE A 38 -3.40 13.89 3.38
C PHE A 38 -3.15 14.64 2.08
N THR A 39 -2.14 15.49 2.07
CA THR A 39 -1.78 16.34 0.92
C THR A 39 -0.59 15.80 0.11
N GLY A 40 0.02 14.71 0.56
CA GLY A 40 1.15 14.08 -0.09
C GLY A 40 0.75 13.16 -1.26
N LYS A 41 1.71 12.37 -1.70
CA LYS A 41 1.56 11.45 -2.82
C LYS A 41 1.14 10.07 -2.32
N LEU A 42 0.01 9.58 -2.80
CA LEU A 42 -0.43 8.19 -2.57
C LEU A 42 0.23 7.29 -3.62
N VAL A 43 0.97 6.30 -3.16
CA VAL A 43 1.66 5.32 -4.00
C VAL A 43 1.03 3.95 -3.81
N VAL A 44 0.44 3.42 -4.86
CA VAL A 44 -0.17 2.08 -4.90
C VAL A 44 0.73 1.17 -5.73
N PRO A 45 1.39 0.18 -5.13
CA PRO A 45 2.13 -0.82 -5.89
C PRO A 45 1.23 -1.57 -6.86
N ILE A 46 1.73 -1.85 -8.07
CA ILE A 46 0.95 -2.58 -9.07
C ILE A 46 0.50 -3.97 -8.56
N THR A 47 1.27 -4.59 -7.68
CA THR A 47 0.93 -5.88 -7.06
C THR A 47 -0.29 -5.83 -6.15
N VAL A 48 -0.61 -4.66 -5.60
CA VAL A 48 -1.82 -4.43 -4.80
C VAL A 48 -3.07 -4.37 -5.67
N VAL A 49 -2.96 -3.92 -6.90
CA VAL A 49 -4.12 -3.67 -7.78
C VAL A 49 -4.96 -4.93 -8.02
N PRO A 50 -4.42 -6.06 -8.50
CA PRO A 50 -5.24 -7.26 -8.73
C PRO A 50 -5.79 -7.86 -7.42
N GLU A 51 -5.05 -7.79 -6.32
CA GLU A 51 -5.53 -8.27 -5.03
C GLU A 51 -6.71 -7.44 -4.53
N ALA A 52 -6.61 -6.12 -4.59
CA ALA A 52 -7.69 -5.21 -4.21
C ALA A 52 -8.92 -5.38 -5.13
N ALA A 53 -8.71 -5.45 -6.43
CA ALA A 53 -9.78 -5.68 -7.40
C ALA A 53 -10.53 -6.99 -7.14
N TYR A 54 -9.81 -8.06 -6.85
CA TYR A 54 -10.40 -9.36 -6.50
C TYR A 54 -11.23 -9.28 -5.21
N MET A 55 -10.70 -8.65 -4.17
CA MET A 55 -11.42 -8.49 -2.89
C MET A 55 -12.68 -7.65 -3.06
N LEU A 56 -12.61 -6.54 -3.79
CA LEU A 56 -13.75 -5.68 -4.07
C LEU A 56 -14.83 -6.41 -4.83
N ASN A 57 -14.48 -7.11 -5.91
CA ASN A 57 -15.44 -7.89 -6.70
C ASN A 57 -16.10 -8.98 -5.85
N THR A 58 -15.31 -9.73 -5.09
CA THR A 58 -15.79 -10.87 -4.31
C THR A 58 -16.78 -10.45 -3.20
N HIS A 59 -16.50 -9.35 -2.51
CA HIS A 59 -17.28 -8.94 -1.34
C HIS A 59 -18.29 -7.82 -1.61
N LEU A 60 -18.04 -6.95 -2.59
CA LEU A 60 -18.85 -5.76 -2.86
C LEU A 60 -19.42 -5.74 -4.29
N GLY A 61 -18.99 -6.63 -5.16
CA GLY A 61 -19.45 -6.75 -6.54
C GLY A 61 -18.63 -5.97 -7.56
N GLN A 62 -18.98 -6.16 -8.83
CA GLN A 62 -18.23 -5.62 -9.97
C GLN A 62 -18.20 -4.09 -9.99
N ASP A 63 -19.26 -3.41 -9.55
CA ASP A 63 -19.30 -1.95 -9.56
C ASP A 63 -18.23 -1.33 -8.64
N ALA A 64 -17.95 -1.97 -7.50
CA ALA A 64 -16.88 -1.54 -6.60
C ALA A 64 -15.50 -1.72 -7.24
N GLU A 65 -15.27 -2.84 -7.93
CA GLU A 65 -14.04 -3.10 -8.69
C GLU A 65 -13.83 -2.05 -9.79
N LEU A 66 -14.86 -1.79 -10.59
CA LEU A 66 -14.80 -0.78 -11.66
C LEU A 66 -14.57 0.63 -11.12
N SER A 67 -15.21 0.99 -10.01
CA SER A 67 -14.99 2.29 -9.35
C SER A 67 -13.55 2.45 -8.87
N PHE A 68 -12.96 1.40 -8.34
CA PHE A 68 -11.56 1.40 -7.94
C PHE A 68 -10.62 1.62 -9.14
N LEU A 69 -10.82 0.87 -10.22
CA LEU A 69 -10.01 1.01 -11.43
C LEU A 69 -10.16 2.42 -12.04
N SER A 70 -11.38 2.97 -12.05
CA SER A 70 -11.62 4.34 -12.49
C SER A 70 -10.86 5.36 -11.65
N ALA A 71 -10.85 5.20 -10.33
CA ALA A 71 -10.10 6.07 -9.43
C ALA A 71 -8.58 6.05 -9.72
N LEU A 72 -8.03 4.89 -10.03
CA LEU A 72 -6.61 4.77 -10.43
C LEU A 72 -6.32 5.49 -11.75
N LEU A 73 -7.27 5.46 -12.70
CA LEU A 73 -7.10 6.05 -14.04
C LEU A 73 -7.32 7.57 -14.07
N GLU A 74 -8.04 8.13 -13.10
CA GLU A 74 -8.31 9.56 -13.02
C GLU A 74 -7.08 10.42 -12.69
N GLY A 75 -6.01 9.82 -12.22
CA GLY A 75 -4.81 10.53 -11.76
C GLY A 75 -4.91 10.95 -10.29
N GLY A 76 -3.98 11.43 -9.64
CA GLY A 76 -3.96 11.73 -8.19
C GLY A 76 -3.45 10.58 -7.34
N ILE A 77 -3.43 9.36 -7.88
CA ILE A 77 -2.80 8.19 -7.28
C ILE A 77 -1.68 7.73 -8.22
N THR A 78 -0.52 7.48 -7.67
CA THR A 78 0.59 6.91 -8.43
C THR A 78 0.54 5.39 -8.33
N VAL A 79 0.37 4.72 -9.46
CA VAL A 79 0.53 3.26 -9.55
C VAL A 79 1.99 2.97 -9.84
N GLU A 80 2.68 2.33 -8.90
CA GLU A 80 4.12 2.06 -9.01
C GLU A 80 4.37 0.67 -9.58
N PRO A 81 5.15 0.54 -10.65
CA PRO A 81 5.53 -0.75 -11.20
C PRO A 81 6.34 -1.59 -10.21
N CYS A 82 6.23 -2.92 -10.36
CA CYS A 82 7.07 -3.89 -9.66
C CYS A 82 8.09 -4.45 -10.66
N SER A 83 9.36 -4.12 -10.48
CA SER A 83 10.44 -4.57 -11.36
C SER A 83 10.90 -5.99 -11.00
N LEU A 84 11.71 -6.59 -11.87
CA LEU A 84 12.38 -7.87 -11.54
C LEU A 84 13.28 -7.74 -10.31
N ALA A 85 13.93 -6.59 -10.12
CA ALA A 85 14.73 -6.33 -8.93
C ALA A 85 13.84 -6.27 -7.67
N ASP A 86 12.66 -5.68 -7.76
CA ASP A 86 11.67 -5.69 -6.66
C ASP A 86 11.19 -7.12 -6.34
N LEU A 87 10.95 -7.94 -7.36
CA LEU A 87 10.58 -9.35 -7.16
C LEU A 87 11.72 -10.16 -6.53
N ASN A 88 12.96 -9.92 -6.95
CA ASN A 88 14.13 -10.56 -6.33
C ASN A 88 14.24 -10.18 -4.85
N ARG A 89 14.09 -8.90 -4.53
CA ARG A 89 14.09 -8.43 -3.13
C ARG A 89 12.90 -9.01 -2.35
N SER A 90 11.73 -9.11 -2.97
CA SER A 90 10.54 -9.74 -2.36
C SER A 90 10.81 -11.22 -2.00
N SER A 91 11.51 -11.95 -2.87
CA SER A 91 11.92 -13.33 -2.59
C SER A 91 12.84 -13.43 -1.37
N GLU A 92 13.82 -12.53 -1.23
CA GLU A 92 14.67 -12.45 -0.05
C GLU A 92 13.87 -12.15 1.23
N ILE A 93 12.93 -11.21 1.16
CA ILE A 93 12.05 -10.86 2.27
C ILE A 93 11.21 -12.06 2.71
N LEU A 94 10.59 -12.75 1.76
CA LEU A 94 9.82 -13.96 2.05
C LEU A 94 10.64 -15.03 2.74
N GLY A 95 11.89 -15.21 2.31
CA GLY A 95 12.82 -16.15 2.95
C GLY A 95 13.19 -15.74 4.37
N THR A 96 13.47 -14.45 4.59
CA THR A 96 13.80 -13.90 5.92
C THR A 96 12.65 -14.00 6.91
N TYR A 97 11.42 -13.78 6.45
CA TYR A 97 10.21 -13.78 7.28
C TYR A 97 9.33 -15.02 7.06
N ALA A 98 9.94 -16.16 6.77
CA ALA A 98 9.22 -17.42 6.47
C ALA A 98 8.19 -17.79 7.55
N ASP A 99 8.49 -17.52 8.82
CA ASP A 99 7.61 -17.83 9.95
C ASP A 99 6.54 -16.77 10.23
N ALA A 100 6.61 -15.61 9.57
CA ALA A 100 5.68 -14.50 9.79
C ALA A 100 4.39 -14.61 8.95
N ASN A 101 4.31 -15.58 8.04
CA ASN A 101 3.16 -15.83 7.18
C ASN A 101 2.76 -14.60 6.33
N ILE A 102 3.75 -13.87 5.83
CA ILE A 102 3.52 -12.79 4.88
C ILE A 102 3.50 -13.34 3.45
N GLY A 103 2.71 -12.72 2.58
CA GLY A 103 2.62 -13.08 1.16
C GLY A 103 3.49 -12.21 0.26
N LEU A 104 3.48 -12.57 -1.03
CA LEU A 104 4.23 -11.84 -2.06
C LEU A 104 3.82 -10.37 -2.15
N VAL A 105 2.54 -10.05 -1.99
CA VAL A 105 2.07 -8.65 -2.05
C VAL A 105 2.71 -7.85 -0.93
N ASP A 106 2.67 -8.32 0.32
CA ASP A 106 3.30 -7.65 1.46
C ASP A 106 4.81 -7.46 1.25
N ALA A 107 5.49 -8.51 0.79
CA ALA A 107 6.92 -8.45 0.50
C ALA A 107 7.24 -7.45 -0.62
N SER A 108 6.41 -7.38 -1.65
CA SER A 108 6.58 -6.43 -2.76
C SER A 108 6.35 -4.98 -2.33
N ILE A 109 5.40 -4.74 -1.43
CA ILE A 109 5.18 -3.41 -0.83
C ILE A 109 6.44 -2.95 -0.12
N MET A 110 7.04 -3.81 0.71
CA MET A 110 8.29 -3.50 1.41
C MET A 110 9.45 -3.26 0.43
N ALA A 111 9.62 -4.12 -0.59
CA ALA A 111 10.68 -3.97 -1.59
C ALA A 111 10.57 -2.64 -2.36
N ILE A 112 9.37 -2.29 -2.79
CA ILE A 112 9.10 -1.04 -3.51
C ILE A 112 9.31 0.17 -2.58
N ALA A 113 8.87 0.09 -1.33
CA ALA A 113 9.09 1.14 -0.34
C ALA A 113 10.59 1.36 -0.06
N GLU A 114 11.38 0.29 0.01
CA GLU A 114 12.85 0.39 0.13
C GLU A 114 13.47 1.10 -1.08
N ARG A 115 13.08 0.73 -2.30
CA ARG A 115 13.58 1.35 -3.53
C ARG A 115 13.23 2.84 -3.62
N LEU A 116 12.00 3.20 -3.26
CA LEU A 116 11.53 4.58 -3.31
C LEU A 116 11.87 5.41 -2.05
N LYS A 117 12.47 4.78 -1.03
CA LYS A 117 12.75 5.41 0.27
C LYS A 117 11.50 5.94 0.98
N ILE A 118 10.38 5.26 0.83
CA ILE A 118 9.14 5.60 1.51
C ILE A 118 9.13 4.95 2.88
N THR A 119 8.96 5.75 3.93
CA THR A 119 8.93 5.27 5.32
C THR A 119 7.53 5.17 5.89
N LYS A 120 6.54 5.80 5.25
CA LYS A 120 5.15 5.84 5.69
C LYS A 120 4.30 4.86 4.93
N MET A 121 3.49 4.12 5.66
CA MET A 121 2.60 3.10 5.09
C MET A 121 1.17 3.27 5.60
N LEU A 122 0.23 3.28 4.67
CA LEU A 122 -1.19 3.28 4.96
C LEU A 122 -1.69 1.83 4.90
N THR A 123 -1.98 1.26 6.06
CA THR A 123 -2.35 -0.15 6.19
C THR A 123 -3.30 -0.41 7.35
N CYS A 124 -4.16 -1.40 7.20
CA CYS A 124 -4.95 -1.98 8.29
C CYS A 124 -4.22 -3.13 8.99
N ASP A 125 -3.17 -3.66 8.38
CA ASP A 125 -2.40 -4.79 8.89
C ASP A 125 -1.17 -4.33 9.70
N ARG A 126 -1.44 -3.86 10.90
CA ARG A 126 -0.38 -3.41 11.81
C ARG A 126 0.47 -4.56 12.33
N ARG A 127 -0.10 -5.76 12.42
CA ARG A 127 0.60 -6.94 12.97
C ARG A 127 1.78 -7.33 12.07
N HIS A 128 1.55 -7.53 10.78
CA HIS A 128 2.62 -7.94 9.86
C HIS A 128 3.61 -6.80 9.61
N PHE A 129 3.14 -5.60 9.30
CA PHE A 129 4.05 -4.50 8.93
C PHE A 129 4.86 -3.94 10.11
N SER A 130 4.41 -4.10 11.35
CA SER A 130 5.21 -3.74 12.52
C SER A 130 6.40 -4.69 12.76
N LEU A 131 6.34 -5.92 12.24
CA LEU A 131 7.43 -6.91 12.34
C LEU A 131 8.54 -6.68 11.32
N LEU A 132 8.22 -6.06 10.19
CA LEU A 132 9.16 -5.88 9.08
C LEU A 132 10.22 -4.83 9.44
N ARG A 133 11.45 -5.10 8.99
CA ARG A 133 12.61 -4.23 9.18
C ARG A 133 13.20 -3.89 7.82
N PRO A 134 12.68 -2.82 7.17
CA PRO A 134 13.18 -2.40 5.87
C PRO A 134 14.62 -1.90 5.94
N LYS A 135 15.36 -2.00 4.83
CA LYS A 135 16.77 -1.60 4.76
C LYS A 135 16.99 -0.10 4.92
N HIS A 136 16.00 0.72 4.54
CA HIS A 136 16.14 2.18 4.46
C HIS A 136 15.65 2.91 5.72
N CYS A 137 14.97 2.22 6.63
CA CYS A 137 14.51 2.77 7.90
C CYS A 137 14.40 1.68 8.95
N ARG A 138 14.29 2.10 10.21
CA ARG A 138 14.22 1.14 11.33
C ARG A 138 12.92 0.34 11.33
N THR A 139 11.82 1.05 11.13
CA THR A 139 10.46 0.49 11.02
C THR A 139 9.64 1.40 10.14
N PHE A 140 8.57 0.88 9.54
CA PHE A 140 7.58 1.73 8.89
C PHE A 140 6.79 2.54 9.91
N GLU A 141 6.44 3.77 9.55
CA GLU A 141 5.42 4.55 10.24
C GLU A 141 4.05 4.14 9.70
N LEU A 142 3.22 3.52 10.53
CA LEU A 142 1.94 2.95 10.12
C LEU A 142 0.78 3.91 10.37
N TYR A 143 -0.06 4.11 9.35
CA TYR A 143 -1.28 4.92 9.33
C TYR A 143 -2.47 4.08 8.85
N PRO A 144 -3.71 4.44 9.11
CA PRO A 144 -4.21 5.59 9.82
C PRO A 144 -3.98 5.57 11.29
#